data_ce246e65a8fd467d82d09048277421dc
#
_entry.id   ce246e65a8fd467d82d09048277421dc
#
_cell.length_a   1.000
_cell.length_b   1.000
_cell.length_c   1.000
_cell.angle_alpha   90.00
_cell.angle_beta   90.00
_cell.angle_gamma   90.00
#
_symmetry.space_group_name_H-M   'P 1'
#
loop_
_entity.id
_entity.type
_entity.pdbx_description
1 polymer ?
#
loop_
_entity_poly.entity_id
_entity_poly.type
_entity_poly.pdbx_seq_one_letter_code
_entity_poly.pdbx_strand_id
1 'polypeptide(L)'
;VSKLVLIIGLICLFSCRALDFYGDADKPFFNSDKKEIANPEAADSLNVVTFNIKKARKIELAIAEMKALEKKTPVDIYLLQEMNEEGVEAIAKGLGLNYLYIPIAYDKSDKKDIGNAILTKGTIAHPEKLILPHAKWQNQQRRAVTIGEVNIHQKKILVFSVHTETVAMSRKMRLDQVDSVIRYGQEEASHYKYVLIGGDFNTAFPKYSHSVVNKFNSNGFDWQTARVGSTAKAMMGLVTPVNDYLFSKGFVCTNAYAIRDSRSSDHFPVFATLRY
;
A
#
# COMPACT_ATOMS: atom_id res chain seq x y z
N VAL A 1 43.20 11.52 -24.36
CA VAL A 1 42.55 10.55 -23.42
C VAL A 1 42.09 11.29 -22.16
N SER A 2 42.81 12.30 -21.66
CA SER A 2 42.49 12.99 -20.38
C SER A 2 41.23 13.89 -20.41
N LYS A 3 40.87 14.46 -21.56
CA LYS A 3 39.70 15.36 -21.67
C LYS A 3 38.36 14.61 -21.73
N LEU A 4 38.34 13.37 -22.23
CA LEU A 4 37.14 12.54 -22.29
C LEU A 4 36.74 11.97 -20.92
N VAL A 5 37.70 11.65 -20.06
CA VAL A 5 37.49 11.16 -18.71
C VAL A 5 36.92 12.26 -17.80
N LEU A 6 37.30 13.53 -18.03
CA LEU A 6 36.78 14.67 -17.25
C LEU A 6 35.32 14.99 -17.57
N ILE A 7 34.88 14.77 -18.82
CA ILE A 7 33.48 15.02 -19.23
C ILE A 7 32.56 13.94 -18.67
N ILE A 8 32.98 12.69 -18.60
CA ILE A 8 32.19 11.59 -18.01
C ILE A 8 32.09 11.77 -16.49
N GLY A 9 33.12 12.28 -15.81
CA GLY A 9 33.08 12.59 -14.38
C GLY A 9 32.15 13.75 -14.01
N LEU A 10 31.94 14.72 -14.92
CA LEU A 10 31.10 15.89 -14.66
C LEU A 10 29.59 15.59 -14.86
N ILE A 11 29.24 14.60 -15.68
CA ILE A 11 27.85 14.19 -15.93
C ILE A 11 27.26 13.44 -14.72
N CYS A 12 28.09 12.84 -13.87
CA CYS A 12 27.63 12.14 -12.66
C CYS A 12 27.27 13.05 -11.47
N LEU A 13 27.54 14.36 -11.53
CA LEU A 13 27.30 15.29 -10.42
C LEU A 13 25.93 15.97 -10.45
N PHE A 14 25.15 15.84 -11.53
CA PHE A 14 23.75 16.32 -11.59
C PHE A 14 22.78 15.15 -11.46
N SER A 15 22.86 14.39 -10.37
CA SER A 15 21.73 13.59 -9.92
C SER A 15 20.65 14.55 -9.40
N CYS A 16 19.87 15.14 -10.32
CA CYS A 16 18.66 15.83 -9.94
C CYS A 16 17.81 14.87 -9.10
N ARG A 17 17.58 15.20 -7.83
CA ARG A 17 16.59 14.49 -7.01
C ARG A 17 15.26 14.54 -7.76
N ALA A 18 14.84 13.42 -8.32
CA ALA A 18 13.55 13.32 -9.02
C ALA A 18 12.37 13.43 -8.06
N LEU A 19 12.61 13.21 -6.77
CA LEU A 19 11.60 13.21 -5.71
C LEU A 19 12.01 14.15 -4.58
N ASP A 20 11.06 14.97 -4.11
CA ASP A 20 11.16 15.70 -2.85
C ASP A 20 10.35 14.95 -1.79
N PHE A 21 11.01 14.49 -0.74
CA PHE A 21 10.40 13.71 0.32
C PHE A 21 9.73 14.61 1.37
N TYR A 22 8.50 14.26 1.76
CA TYR A 22 7.78 14.89 2.86
C TYR A 22 8.15 14.23 4.19
N GLY A 23 9.15 14.82 4.86
CA GLY A 23 9.74 14.29 6.10
C GLY A 23 8.95 14.55 7.37
N ASP A 24 7.90 15.37 7.29
CA ASP A 24 7.03 15.66 8.43
C ASP A 24 6.07 14.47 8.65
N ALA A 25 6.08 13.92 9.87
CA ALA A 25 5.19 12.81 10.21
C ALA A 25 3.73 13.27 10.32
N ASP A 26 3.49 14.52 10.70
CA ASP A 26 2.14 15.02 10.95
C ASP A 26 1.45 15.56 9.68
N LYS A 27 2.23 15.83 8.61
CA LYS A 27 1.73 16.48 7.38
C LYS A 27 2.51 16.03 6.13
N PRO A 28 1.99 16.24 4.92
CA PRO A 28 0.59 16.49 4.61
C PRO A 28 -0.24 15.21 4.66
N PHE A 29 -1.53 15.33 4.90
CA PHE A 29 -2.51 14.26 4.66
C PHE A 29 -3.80 14.88 4.12
N PHE A 30 -4.54 14.10 3.33
CA PHE A 30 -5.81 14.48 2.73
C PHE A 30 -6.86 13.42 3.07
N ASN A 31 -8.03 13.84 3.48
CA ASN A 31 -9.16 12.95 3.74
C ASN A 31 -10.43 13.52 3.13
N SER A 32 -11.38 12.66 2.81
CA SER A 32 -12.71 13.11 2.48
C SER A 32 -13.36 13.72 3.72
N ASP A 33 -14.06 14.84 3.53
CA ASP A 33 -14.94 15.36 4.56
C ASP A 33 -15.94 14.25 4.94
N LYS A 34 -16.04 14.00 6.25
CA LYS A 34 -16.84 12.95 6.88
C LYS A 34 -18.28 12.99 6.41
N LYS A 35 -18.57 12.40 5.28
CA LYS A 35 -19.93 12.02 4.97
C LYS A 35 -20.16 10.73 5.74
N GLU A 36 -21.13 10.72 6.64
CA GLU A 36 -21.73 9.49 7.10
C GLU A 36 -22.30 8.78 5.85
N ILE A 37 -21.45 8.02 5.17
CA ILE A 37 -21.94 6.97 4.32
C ILE A 37 -22.68 6.08 5.28
N ALA A 38 -23.96 5.83 5.01
CA ALA A 38 -24.81 5.04 5.90
C ALA A 38 -24.01 3.85 6.42
N ASN A 39 -23.74 3.85 7.74
CA ASN A 39 -22.85 2.89 8.37
C ASN A 39 -23.34 1.50 7.96
N PRO A 40 -22.57 0.73 7.16
CA PRO A 40 -23.06 -0.53 6.65
C PRO A 40 -23.50 -1.39 7.83
N GLU A 41 -24.63 -2.09 7.67
CA GLU A 41 -25.19 -2.98 8.68
C GLU A 41 -24.11 -3.90 9.25
N ALA A 42 -24.31 -4.38 10.48
CA ALA A 42 -23.38 -5.33 11.08
C ALA A 42 -23.15 -6.52 10.13
N ALA A 43 -21.89 -6.81 9.83
CA ALA A 43 -21.50 -7.93 8.98
C ALA A 43 -20.53 -8.85 9.72
N ASP A 44 -20.53 -10.13 9.35
CA ASP A 44 -19.65 -11.15 9.93
C ASP A 44 -18.27 -11.21 9.25
N SER A 45 -18.10 -10.48 8.15
CA SER A 45 -16.87 -10.47 7.34
C SER A 45 -16.58 -9.10 6.74
N LEU A 46 -15.33 -8.91 6.40
CA LEU A 46 -14.75 -7.72 5.78
C LEU A 46 -14.13 -8.11 4.43
N ASN A 47 -14.52 -7.44 3.35
CA ASN A 47 -13.91 -7.61 2.04
C ASN A 47 -12.85 -6.53 1.81
N VAL A 48 -11.62 -6.95 1.53
CA VAL A 48 -10.46 -6.07 1.40
C VAL A 48 -9.78 -6.26 0.06
N VAL A 49 -9.32 -5.17 -0.53
CA VAL A 49 -8.43 -5.18 -1.70
C VAL A 49 -7.17 -4.40 -1.39
N THR A 50 -5.99 -4.97 -1.68
CA THR A 50 -4.75 -4.20 -1.79
C THR A 50 -4.32 -4.11 -3.25
N PHE A 51 -3.87 -2.92 -3.69
CA PHE A 51 -3.52 -2.69 -5.08
C PHE A 51 -2.51 -1.54 -5.27
N ASN A 52 -1.32 -1.85 -5.77
CA ASN A 52 -0.39 -0.84 -6.28
C ASN A 52 -0.84 -0.39 -7.68
N ILE A 53 -1.22 0.89 -7.84
CA ILE A 53 -1.81 1.46 -9.07
C ILE A 53 -0.76 2.17 -9.96
N LYS A 54 0.51 1.85 -9.83
CA LYS A 54 1.58 2.33 -10.73
C LYS A 54 1.51 3.83 -11.02
N LYS A 55 1.73 4.66 -10.00
CA LYS A 55 1.69 6.13 -10.09
C LYS A 55 0.37 6.69 -10.62
N ALA A 56 -0.73 5.99 -10.36
CA ALA A 56 -2.08 6.41 -10.80
C ALA A 56 -2.19 6.72 -12.31
N ARG A 57 -1.42 6.05 -13.17
CA ARG A 57 -1.32 6.38 -14.61
C ARG A 57 -2.54 6.02 -15.43
N LYS A 58 -3.35 5.08 -14.97
CA LYS A 58 -4.54 4.57 -15.70
C LYS A 58 -5.78 4.59 -14.81
N ILE A 59 -6.05 5.73 -14.18
CA ILE A 59 -7.10 5.87 -13.17
C ILE A 59 -8.48 5.50 -13.69
N GLU A 60 -8.88 5.97 -14.88
CA GLU A 60 -10.18 5.65 -15.45
C GLU A 60 -10.38 4.14 -15.64
N LEU A 61 -9.33 3.44 -16.10
CA LEU A 61 -9.37 1.99 -16.22
C LEU A 61 -9.43 1.30 -14.86
N ALA A 62 -8.67 1.78 -13.86
CA ALA A 62 -8.73 1.26 -12.51
C ALA A 62 -10.12 1.42 -11.90
N ILE A 63 -10.76 2.58 -12.07
CA ILE A 63 -12.13 2.83 -11.62
C ILE A 63 -13.11 1.85 -12.30
N ALA A 64 -12.98 1.63 -13.61
CA ALA A 64 -13.84 0.70 -14.34
C ALA A 64 -13.68 -0.75 -13.84
N GLU A 65 -12.44 -1.20 -13.62
CA GLU A 65 -12.12 -2.53 -13.07
C GLU A 65 -12.66 -2.69 -11.63
N MET A 66 -12.47 -1.68 -10.76
CA MET A 66 -12.99 -1.69 -9.40
C MET A 66 -14.53 -1.69 -9.36
N LYS A 67 -15.19 -0.91 -10.23
CA LYS A 67 -16.66 -0.94 -10.37
C LYS A 67 -17.16 -2.31 -10.84
N ALA A 68 -16.42 -2.98 -11.72
CA ALA A 68 -16.77 -4.33 -12.16
C ALA A 68 -16.61 -5.35 -11.02
N LEU A 69 -15.61 -5.18 -10.15
CA LEU A 69 -15.45 -5.98 -8.93
C LEU A 69 -16.59 -5.72 -7.94
N GLU A 70 -16.90 -4.44 -7.63
CA GLU A 70 -17.97 -4.05 -6.72
C GLU A 70 -19.33 -4.65 -7.08
N LYS A 71 -19.64 -4.79 -8.38
CA LYS A 71 -20.87 -5.43 -8.86
C LYS A 71 -20.92 -6.93 -8.55
N LYS A 72 -19.78 -7.60 -8.45
CA LYS A 72 -19.69 -9.04 -8.17
C LYS A 72 -19.58 -9.29 -6.68
N THR A 73 -18.74 -8.52 -6.01
CA THR A 73 -18.43 -8.65 -4.60
C THR A 73 -18.12 -7.27 -4.05
N PRO A 74 -19.02 -6.70 -3.23
CA PRO A 74 -18.78 -5.43 -2.58
C PRO A 74 -17.49 -5.44 -1.78
N VAL A 75 -16.66 -4.41 -1.91
CA VAL A 75 -15.42 -4.25 -1.16
C VAL A 75 -15.60 -3.19 -0.08
N ASP A 76 -15.12 -3.47 1.12
CA ASP A 76 -15.27 -2.60 2.29
C ASP A 76 -14.08 -1.66 2.48
N ILE A 77 -12.86 -2.17 2.17
CA ILE A 77 -11.61 -1.41 2.31
C ILE A 77 -10.70 -1.66 1.11
N TYR A 78 -10.19 -0.58 0.54
CA TYR A 78 -9.10 -0.59 -0.43
C TYR A 78 -7.83 -0.01 0.17
N LEU A 79 -6.71 -0.71 0.02
CA LEU A 79 -5.35 -0.27 0.37
C LEU A 79 -4.59 0.00 -0.93
N LEU A 80 -4.38 1.27 -1.27
CA LEU A 80 -3.80 1.66 -2.55
C LEU A 80 -2.39 2.21 -2.36
N GLN A 81 -1.48 1.81 -3.25
CA GLN A 81 -0.10 2.29 -3.28
C GLN A 81 0.20 2.99 -4.59
N GLU A 82 1.24 3.84 -4.59
CA GLU A 82 1.63 4.68 -5.73
C GLU A 82 0.50 5.58 -6.24
N MET A 83 -0.24 6.16 -5.32
CA MET A 83 -1.33 7.09 -5.63
C MET A 83 -0.88 8.55 -5.67
N ASN A 84 -1.63 9.37 -6.36
CA ASN A 84 -1.66 10.82 -6.19
C ASN A 84 -3.05 11.28 -5.71
N GLU A 85 -3.15 12.49 -5.20
CA GLU A 85 -4.38 13.03 -4.62
C GLU A 85 -5.57 12.97 -5.59
N GLU A 86 -5.40 13.51 -6.81
CA GLU A 86 -6.45 13.52 -7.85
C GLU A 86 -6.97 12.10 -8.16
N GLY A 87 -6.05 11.11 -8.23
CA GLY A 87 -6.40 9.73 -8.49
C GLY A 87 -7.18 9.09 -7.34
N VAL A 88 -6.80 9.40 -6.08
CA VAL A 88 -7.54 8.93 -4.90
C VAL A 88 -8.94 9.51 -4.88
N GLU A 89 -9.07 10.83 -5.09
CA GLU A 89 -10.38 11.51 -5.14
C GLU A 89 -11.28 10.95 -6.24
N ALA A 90 -10.71 10.72 -7.45
CA ALA A 90 -11.45 10.17 -8.58
C ALA A 90 -11.99 8.76 -8.27
N ILE A 91 -11.17 7.87 -7.66
CA ILE A 91 -11.59 6.53 -7.23
C ILE A 91 -12.66 6.64 -6.14
N ALA A 92 -12.40 7.42 -5.10
CA ALA A 92 -13.33 7.61 -3.98
C ALA A 92 -14.70 8.10 -4.44
N LYS A 93 -14.72 9.14 -5.30
CA LYS A 93 -15.95 9.65 -5.92
C LYS A 93 -16.61 8.61 -6.81
N GLY A 94 -15.82 7.89 -7.61
CA GLY A 94 -16.33 6.90 -8.55
C GLY A 94 -16.99 5.69 -7.89
N LEU A 95 -16.54 5.32 -6.68
CA LEU A 95 -17.04 4.17 -5.91
C LEU A 95 -17.90 4.58 -4.70
N GLY A 96 -18.03 5.87 -4.41
CA GLY A 96 -18.79 6.35 -3.25
C GLY A 96 -18.13 6.01 -1.92
N LEU A 97 -16.80 6.18 -1.82
CA LEU A 97 -16.00 5.81 -0.65
C LEU A 97 -15.47 7.05 0.09
N ASN A 98 -15.26 6.92 1.40
CA ASN A 98 -14.38 7.80 2.15
C ASN A 98 -12.92 7.42 1.89
N TYR A 99 -12.00 8.39 2.03
CA TYR A 99 -10.57 8.12 1.85
C TYR A 99 -9.70 8.87 2.86
N LEU A 100 -8.53 8.30 3.11
CA LEU A 100 -7.35 8.92 3.69
C LEU A 100 -6.20 8.73 2.70
N TYR A 101 -5.60 9.82 2.25
CA TYR A 101 -4.41 9.83 1.40
C TYR A 101 -3.27 10.53 2.10
N ILE A 102 -2.10 9.89 2.15
CA ILE A 102 -0.89 10.47 2.71
C ILE A 102 0.19 10.49 1.63
N PRO A 103 0.53 11.69 1.09
CA PRO A 103 1.65 11.82 0.19
C PRO A 103 2.98 11.60 0.92
N ILE A 104 3.89 10.91 0.25
CA ILE A 104 5.22 10.57 0.77
C ILE A 104 6.29 11.44 0.12
N ALA A 105 6.11 11.74 -1.16
CA ALA A 105 7.04 12.58 -1.92
C ALA A 105 6.33 13.29 -3.07
N TYR A 106 6.92 14.41 -3.53
CA TYR A 106 6.57 15.05 -4.79
C TYR A 106 7.47 14.51 -5.92
N ASP A 107 6.87 13.93 -6.95
CA ASP A 107 7.57 13.45 -8.15
C ASP A 107 7.69 14.59 -9.16
N LYS A 108 8.90 15.12 -9.33
CA LYS A 108 9.19 16.22 -10.25
C LYS A 108 8.99 15.84 -11.71
N SER A 109 9.12 14.57 -12.05
CA SER A 109 8.96 14.09 -13.44
C SER A 109 7.49 14.07 -13.86
N ASP A 110 6.64 13.59 -12.98
CA ASP A 110 5.20 13.52 -13.21
C ASP A 110 4.48 14.80 -12.69
N LYS A 111 5.20 15.69 -11.97
CA LYS A 111 4.70 16.92 -11.32
C LYS A 111 3.49 16.67 -10.41
N LYS A 112 3.54 15.57 -9.68
CA LYS A 112 2.46 15.11 -8.80
C LYS A 112 3.04 14.51 -7.52
N ASP A 113 2.24 14.54 -6.49
CA ASP A 113 2.53 13.78 -5.28
C ASP A 113 2.43 12.29 -5.54
N ILE A 114 3.18 11.52 -4.77
CA ILE A 114 3.09 10.07 -4.73
C ILE A 114 3.00 9.60 -3.27
N GLY A 115 2.04 8.72 -3.00
CA GLY A 115 1.79 8.23 -1.65
C GLY A 115 0.91 6.99 -1.63
N ASN A 116 0.40 6.71 -0.45
CA ASN A 116 -0.50 5.58 -0.21
C ASN A 116 -1.86 6.07 0.29
N ALA A 117 -2.90 5.28 0.06
CA ALA A 117 -4.25 5.61 0.48
C ALA A 117 -4.96 4.42 1.13
N ILE A 118 -5.93 4.74 1.99
CA ILE A 118 -6.96 3.85 2.52
C ILE A 118 -8.30 4.42 2.05
N LEU A 119 -9.12 3.60 1.36
CA LEU A 119 -10.48 3.98 0.99
C LEU A 119 -11.45 2.98 1.61
N THR A 120 -12.62 3.45 2.05
CA THR A 120 -13.58 2.58 2.75
C THR A 120 -15.02 3.06 2.64
N LYS A 121 -15.97 2.14 2.79
CA LYS A 121 -17.39 2.42 2.99
C LYS A 121 -17.70 2.93 4.42
N GLY A 122 -16.76 2.71 5.35
CA GLY A 122 -16.85 3.21 6.72
C GLY A 122 -16.32 4.64 6.87
N THR A 123 -16.14 5.07 8.11
CA THR A 123 -15.45 6.33 8.44
C THR A 123 -14.00 6.09 8.79
N ILE A 124 -13.14 7.09 8.59
CA ILE A 124 -11.72 7.04 8.93
C ILE A 124 -11.40 8.09 9.99
N ALA A 125 -10.74 7.66 11.06
CA ALA A 125 -10.27 8.52 12.15
C ALA A 125 -8.77 8.30 12.40
N HIS A 126 -8.16 9.15 13.19
CA HIS A 126 -6.78 9.04 13.65
C HIS A 126 -5.79 8.78 12.50
N PRO A 127 -5.68 9.72 11.50
CA PRO A 127 -4.74 9.58 10.40
C PRO A 127 -3.30 9.70 10.90
N GLU A 128 -2.44 8.75 10.50
CA GLU A 128 -1.04 8.74 10.89
C GLU A 128 -0.13 8.34 9.73
N LYS A 129 1.09 8.89 9.73
CA LYS A 129 2.17 8.58 8.80
C LYS A 129 3.35 7.95 9.53
N LEU A 130 3.57 6.65 9.34
CA LEU A 130 4.78 6.00 9.82
C LEU A 130 5.88 6.12 8.76
N ILE A 131 6.89 6.95 9.01
CA ILE A 131 8.07 7.06 8.15
C ILE A 131 8.96 5.84 8.37
N LEU A 132 9.20 5.07 7.31
CA LEU A 132 10.02 3.87 7.38
C LEU A 132 11.52 4.21 7.45
N PRO A 133 12.33 3.41 8.18
CA PRO A 133 13.76 3.63 8.30
C PRO A 133 14.46 3.51 6.95
N HIS A 134 15.65 4.09 6.89
CA HIS A 134 16.54 4.14 5.74
C HIS A 134 16.01 4.96 4.56
N ALA A 135 16.90 5.71 3.96
CA ALA A 135 16.69 6.42 2.71
C ALA A 135 17.46 5.73 1.59
N LYS A 136 16.90 5.71 0.40
CA LYS A 136 17.58 5.26 -0.81
C LYS A 136 18.76 6.19 -1.10
N TRP A 137 19.98 5.65 -1.18
CA TRP A 137 21.17 6.47 -1.26
C TRP A 137 21.24 7.33 -2.53
N GLN A 138 20.67 6.85 -3.66
CA GLN A 138 20.72 7.53 -4.94
C GLN A 138 19.95 8.86 -4.96
N ASN A 139 18.78 8.92 -4.34
CA ASN A 139 17.88 10.07 -4.41
C ASN A 139 17.30 10.49 -3.05
N GLN A 140 17.79 9.89 -1.95
CA GLN A 140 17.30 10.13 -0.59
C GLN A 140 15.79 9.85 -0.41
N GLN A 141 15.19 9.07 -1.30
CA GLN A 141 13.81 8.64 -1.18
C GLN A 141 13.63 7.80 0.07
N ARG A 142 12.56 8.07 0.81
CA ARG A 142 12.06 7.23 1.90
C ARG A 142 10.70 6.67 1.54
N ARG A 143 10.31 5.65 2.28
CA ARG A 143 8.95 5.10 2.24
C ARG A 143 8.23 5.45 3.53
N ALA A 144 6.92 5.46 3.46
CA ALA A 144 6.06 5.62 4.62
C ALA A 144 4.83 4.73 4.48
N VAL A 145 4.16 4.52 5.61
CA VAL A 145 2.89 3.79 5.70
C VAL A 145 1.79 4.80 6.01
N THR A 146 0.65 4.66 5.33
CA THR A 146 -0.58 5.36 5.68
C THR A 146 -1.34 4.50 6.67
N ILE A 147 -1.69 5.08 7.84
CA ILE A 147 -2.37 4.41 8.94
C ILE A 147 -3.64 5.20 9.28
N GLY A 148 -4.72 4.48 9.59
CA GLY A 148 -5.96 5.08 10.06
C GLY A 148 -6.83 4.06 10.79
N GLU A 149 -7.67 4.54 11.72
CA GLU A 149 -8.74 3.77 12.33
C GLU A 149 -9.95 3.79 11.38
N VAL A 150 -10.32 2.63 10.84
CA VAL A 150 -11.54 2.46 10.04
C VAL A 150 -12.67 1.96 10.93
N ASN A 151 -13.78 2.71 10.97
CA ASN A 151 -15.00 2.32 11.66
C ASN A 151 -16.02 1.81 10.64
N ILE A 152 -16.25 0.50 10.62
CA ILE A 152 -17.16 -0.18 9.69
C ILE A 152 -17.76 -1.42 10.35
N HIS A 153 -18.99 -1.82 9.96
CA HIS A 153 -19.70 -2.98 10.52
C HIS A 153 -19.75 -2.98 12.07
N GLN A 154 -19.84 -1.79 12.69
CA GLN A 154 -19.78 -1.62 14.15
C GLN A 154 -18.44 -2.11 14.77
N LYS A 155 -17.38 -2.18 14.00
CA LYS A 155 -16.03 -2.55 14.44
C LYS A 155 -15.06 -1.41 14.20
N LYS A 156 -14.08 -1.31 15.10
CA LYS A 156 -12.88 -0.46 14.94
C LYS A 156 -11.73 -1.33 14.47
N ILE A 157 -11.16 -0.97 13.34
CA ILE A 157 -10.08 -1.69 12.69
C ILE A 157 -8.91 -0.73 12.50
N LEU A 158 -7.74 -1.07 13.02
CA LEU A 158 -6.52 -0.33 12.71
C LEU A 158 -5.98 -0.82 11.37
N VAL A 159 -5.83 0.07 10.40
CA VAL A 159 -5.57 -0.25 9.00
C VAL A 159 -4.29 0.41 8.53
N PHE A 160 -3.43 -0.37 7.84
CA PHE A 160 -2.15 0.08 7.29
C PHE A 160 -2.12 -0.15 5.78
N SER A 161 -1.86 0.91 4.99
CA SER A 161 -1.49 0.79 3.58
C SER A 161 0.02 0.95 3.45
N VAL A 162 0.71 -0.15 3.15
CA VAL A 162 2.17 -0.28 3.20
C VAL A 162 2.76 -0.26 1.78
N HIS A 163 3.90 0.43 1.61
CA HIS A 163 4.74 0.30 0.42
C HIS A 163 6.21 0.38 0.84
N THR A 164 6.88 -0.78 0.93
CA THR A 164 8.30 -0.84 1.29
C THR A 164 9.22 -0.58 0.09
N GLU A 165 10.52 -0.43 0.34
CA GLU A 165 11.48 -0.14 -0.72
C GLU A 165 11.79 -1.38 -1.58
N THR A 166 12.18 -1.11 -2.82
CA THR A 166 12.52 -2.11 -3.84
C THR A 166 13.90 -2.76 -3.61
N VAL A 167 14.28 -3.66 -4.50
CA VAL A 167 15.61 -4.30 -4.52
C VAL A 167 16.79 -3.31 -4.69
N ALA A 168 16.52 -2.03 -4.94
CA ALA A 168 17.53 -0.97 -4.94
C ALA A 168 18.12 -0.70 -3.54
N MET A 169 17.45 -1.19 -2.49
CA MET A 169 17.94 -1.16 -1.11
C MET A 169 18.35 -2.57 -0.67
N SER A 170 19.35 -2.68 0.23
CA SER A 170 19.81 -3.97 0.72
C SER A 170 18.66 -4.74 1.41
N ARG A 171 18.75 -6.09 1.38
CA ARG A 171 17.76 -6.94 2.04
C ARG A 171 17.62 -6.62 3.53
N LYS A 172 18.73 -6.36 4.23
CA LYS A 172 18.70 -6.00 5.65
C LYS A 172 17.88 -4.74 5.88
N MET A 173 18.18 -3.66 5.16
CA MET A 173 17.46 -2.38 5.32
C MET A 173 15.97 -2.50 5.00
N ARG A 174 15.60 -3.33 4.01
CA ARG A 174 14.18 -3.60 3.70
C ARG A 174 13.50 -4.42 4.81
N LEU A 175 14.21 -5.34 5.45
CA LEU A 175 13.70 -6.05 6.63
C LEU A 175 13.56 -5.13 7.84
N ASP A 176 14.45 -4.15 8.01
CA ASP A 176 14.31 -3.14 9.06
C ASP A 176 13.03 -2.29 8.85
N GLN A 177 12.63 -2.04 7.58
CA GLN A 177 11.34 -1.40 7.26
C GLN A 177 10.16 -2.28 7.69
N VAL A 178 10.21 -3.57 7.40
CA VAL A 178 9.19 -4.55 7.84
C VAL A 178 9.10 -4.61 9.36
N ASP A 179 10.25 -4.65 10.05
CA ASP A 179 10.31 -4.65 11.51
C ASP A 179 9.69 -3.39 12.13
N SER A 180 9.86 -2.24 11.46
CA SER A 180 9.22 -0.98 11.88
C SER A 180 7.70 -1.05 11.80
N VAL A 181 7.15 -1.62 10.71
CA VAL A 181 5.70 -1.81 10.55
C VAL A 181 5.15 -2.77 11.62
N ILE A 182 5.83 -3.91 11.83
CA ILE A 182 5.43 -4.91 12.81
C ILE A 182 5.43 -4.33 14.22
N ARG A 183 6.52 -3.65 14.61
CA ARG A 183 6.64 -3.05 15.95
C ARG A 183 5.52 -2.05 16.20
N TYR A 184 5.29 -1.11 15.27
CA TYR A 184 4.19 -0.15 15.38
C TYR A 184 2.83 -0.86 15.49
N GLY A 185 2.58 -1.84 14.64
CA GLY A 185 1.35 -2.63 14.69
C GLY A 185 1.17 -3.39 16.00
N GLN A 186 2.25 -3.86 16.64
CA GLN A 186 2.19 -4.52 17.95
C GLN A 186 1.94 -3.53 19.10
N GLU A 187 2.58 -2.37 19.09
CA GLU A 187 2.38 -1.30 20.07
C GLU A 187 0.90 -0.88 20.07
N GLU A 188 0.31 -0.63 18.89
CA GLU A 188 -1.07 -0.23 18.74
C GLU A 188 -2.09 -1.38 18.90
N ALA A 189 -1.69 -2.63 18.60
CA ALA A 189 -2.57 -3.79 18.69
C ALA A 189 -3.11 -4.09 20.10
N SER A 190 -2.56 -3.46 21.14
CA SER A 190 -3.12 -3.51 22.50
C SER A 190 -4.45 -2.75 22.61
N HIS A 191 -4.67 -1.75 21.76
CA HIS A 191 -5.85 -0.90 21.72
C HIS A 191 -6.90 -1.39 20.73
N TYR A 192 -6.53 -2.30 19.79
CA TYR A 192 -7.40 -2.77 18.73
C TYR A 192 -7.54 -4.28 18.72
N LYS A 193 -8.78 -4.76 18.74
CA LYS A 193 -9.07 -6.19 18.53
C LYS A 193 -8.73 -6.63 17.10
N TYR A 194 -8.90 -5.73 16.14
CA TYR A 194 -8.74 -6.00 14.72
C TYR A 194 -7.67 -5.09 14.12
N VAL A 195 -6.62 -5.68 13.55
CA VAL A 195 -5.55 -4.98 12.84
C VAL A 195 -5.41 -5.56 11.44
N LEU A 196 -5.35 -4.71 10.43
CA LEU A 196 -5.17 -5.06 9.03
C LEU A 196 -3.95 -4.34 8.46
N ILE A 197 -2.98 -5.09 7.98
CA ILE A 197 -1.75 -4.57 7.38
C ILE A 197 -1.67 -5.11 5.96
N GLY A 198 -1.71 -4.24 4.95
CA GLY A 198 -1.64 -4.68 3.57
C GLY A 198 -0.89 -3.72 2.67
N GLY A 199 -0.43 -4.22 1.53
CA GLY A 199 0.28 -3.41 0.55
C GLY A 199 1.35 -4.14 -0.22
N ASP A 200 2.19 -3.36 -0.91
CA ASP A 200 3.33 -3.80 -1.69
C ASP A 200 4.60 -3.84 -0.83
N PHE A 201 5.07 -5.05 -0.51
CA PHE A 201 6.30 -5.28 0.25
C PHE A 201 7.55 -5.48 -0.63
N ASN A 202 7.40 -5.35 -1.95
CA ASN A 202 8.50 -5.48 -2.93
C ASN A 202 9.38 -6.73 -2.74
N THR A 203 8.76 -7.88 -2.49
CA THR A 203 9.44 -9.15 -2.16
C THR A 203 9.74 -10.00 -3.39
N ALA A 204 10.25 -9.41 -4.45
CA ALA A 204 10.44 -10.05 -5.77
C ALA A 204 11.09 -11.45 -5.74
N PHE A 205 11.77 -11.83 -4.66
CA PHE A 205 12.47 -13.12 -4.53
C PHE A 205 11.90 -13.98 -3.39
N PRO A 206 11.69 -15.30 -3.60
CA PRO A 206 11.09 -16.21 -2.62
C PRO A 206 11.74 -16.16 -1.23
N LYS A 207 13.08 -16.13 -1.17
CA LYS A 207 13.80 -16.06 0.11
C LYS A 207 13.48 -14.81 0.92
N TYR A 208 13.22 -13.67 0.26
CA TYR A 208 12.83 -12.44 0.94
C TYR A 208 11.34 -12.49 1.33
N SER A 209 10.48 -12.97 0.44
CA SER A 209 9.08 -13.23 0.73
C SER A 209 8.90 -14.08 2.00
N HIS A 210 9.58 -15.24 2.08
CA HIS A 210 9.55 -16.09 3.28
C HIS A 210 10.00 -15.36 4.54
N SER A 211 11.02 -14.49 4.44
CA SER A 211 11.49 -13.72 5.59
C SER A 211 10.45 -12.73 6.10
N VAL A 212 9.77 -12.04 5.18
CA VAL A 212 8.69 -11.09 5.52
C VAL A 212 7.53 -11.84 6.19
N VAL A 213 7.05 -12.92 5.57
CA VAL A 213 5.96 -13.73 6.09
C VAL A 213 6.28 -14.30 7.48
N ASN A 214 7.46 -14.87 7.66
CA ASN A 214 7.87 -15.43 8.95
C ASN A 214 7.92 -14.35 10.03
N LYS A 215 8.42 -13.14 9.71
CA LYS A 215 8.44 -12.03 10.67
C LYS A 215 7.03 -11.64 11.12
N PHE A 216 6.08 -11.46 10.19
CA PHE A 216 4.70 -11.13 10.54
C PHE A 216 4.05 -12.25 11.37
N ASN A 217 4.11 -13.50 10.93
CA ASN A 217 3.51 -14.64 11.62
C ASN A 217 4.10 -14.82 13.04
N SER A 218 5.43 -14.68 13.21
CA SER A 218 6.10 -14.79 14.52
C SER A 218 5.72 -13.66 15.48
N ASN A 219 5.10 -12.59 14.98
CA ASN A 219 4.68 -11.44 15.75
C ASN A 219 3.13 -11.30 15.86
N GLY A 220 2.41 -12.39 15.56
CA GLY A 220 0.96 -12.48 15.77
C GLY A 220 0.11 -11.82 14.66
N PHE A 221 0.67 -11.61 13.47
CA PHE A 221 -0.06 -11.17 12.29
C PHE A 221 -0.10 -12.29 11.25
N ASP A 222 -1.27 -12.91 11.05
CA ASP A 222 -1.45 -14.03 10.14
C ASP A 222 -1.42 -13.58 8.68
N TRP A 223 -0.72 -14.32 7.81
CA TRP A 223 -0.72 -14.07 6.37
C TRP A 223 -2.01 -14.56 5.73
N GLN A 224 -2.90 -13.66 5.38
CA GLN A 224 -4.24 -13.97 4.87
C GLN A 224 -4.26 -14.36 3.38
N THR A 225 -3.25 -13.94 2.61
CA THR A 225 -3.19 -14.13 1.15
C THR A 225 -2.19 -15.22 0.71
N ALA A 226 -1.93 -16.22 1.56
CA ALA A 226 -0.92 -17.25 1.35
C ALA A 226 -1.10 -18.09 0.07
N ARG A 227 -2.34 -18.24 -0.41
CA ARG A 227 -2.68 -19.09 -1.55
C ARG A 227 -2.91 -18.33 -2.85
N VAL A 228 -2.71 -17.01 -2.85
CA VAL A 228 -3.02 -16.15 -4.00
C VAL A 228 -2.04 -16.36 -5.16
N GLY A 229 -0.79 -16.71 -4.88
CA GLY A 229 0.26 -16.85 -5.88
C GLY A 229 0.78 -15.47 -6.33
N SER A 230 1.20 -15.35 -7.60
CA SER A 230 1.76 -14.11 -8.15
C SER A 230 0.79 -12.93 -8.06
N THR A 231 1.30 -11.77 -7.61
CA THR A 231 0.54 -10.53 -7.46
C THR A 231 1.03 -9.41 -8.38
N ALA A 232 2.13 -9.62 -9.12
CA ALA A 232 2.66 -8.62 -10.04
C ALA A 232 3.20 -9.25 -11.32
N LYS A 233 3.30 -8.44 -12.37
CA LYS A 233 3.92 -8.76 -13.67
C LYS A 233 5.32 -8.15 -13.68
N ALA A 234 6.36 -8.96 -13.70
CA ALA A 234 7.73 -8.48 -13.84
C ALA A 234 8.37 -9.06 -15.09
N MET A 235 9.34 -8.34 -15.68
CA MET A 235 10.08 -8.74 -16.87
C MET A 235 9.16 -9.24 -18.01
N MET A 236 8.15 -8.47 -18.37
CA MET A 236 7.13 -8.82 -19.40
C MET A 236 6.39 -10.14 -19.14
N GLY A 237 6.22 -10.51 -17.85
CA GLY A 237 5.51 -11.72 -17.45
C GLY A 237 6.40 -12.96 -17.30
N LEU A 238 7.71 -12.85 -17.54
CA LEU A 238 8.66 -13.94 -17.32
C LEU A 238 8.90 -14.23 -15.84
N VAL A 239 8.71 -13.25 -14.97
CA VAL A 239 8.80 -13.39 -13.52
C VAL A 239 7.45 -13.01 -12.91
N THR A 240 6.97 -13.85 -12.02
CA THR A 240 5.66 -13.73 -11.36
C THR A 240 5.84 -13.59 -9.84
N PRO A 241 6.29 -12.42 -9.34
CA PRO A 241 6.58 -12.25 -7.93
C PRO A 241 5.29 -12.18 -7.09
N VAL A 242 5.43 -12.51 -5.81
CA VAL A 242 4.46 -12.20 -4.76
C VAL A 242 4.97 -10.96 -4.06
N ASN A 243 4.41 -9.80 -4.36
CA ASN A 243 4.82 -8.52 -3.78
C ASN A 243 3.78 -7.95 -2.82
N ASP A 244 2.49 -8.28 -3.07
CA ASP A 244 1.36 -7.68 -2.39
C ASP A 244 0.78 -8.68 -1.39
N TYR A 245 0.64 -8.25 -0.14
CA TYR A 245 0.24 -9.09 0.99
C TYR A 245 -0.89 -8.43 1.78
N LEU A 246 -1.68 -9.30 2.44
CA LEU A 246 -2.54 -8.92 3.55
C LEU A 246 -2.14 -9.75 4.76
N PHE A 247 -1.76 -9.07 5.83
CA PHE A 247 -1.53 -9.63 7.17
C PHE A 247 -2.59 -9.08 8.10
N SER A 248 -3.01 -9.85 9.08
CA SER A 248 -4.00 -9.36 10.04
C SER A 248 -3.90 -10.02 11.41
N LYS A 249 -4.46 -9.35 12.42
CA LYS A 249 -4.73 -9.87 13.75
C LYS A 249 -6.24 -9.78 14.00
N GLY A 250 -6.83 -10.83 14.57
CA GLY A 250 -8.25 -10.87 14.91
C GLY A 250 -9.18 -11.30 13.78
N PHE A 251 -8.64 -11.69 12.61
CA PHE A 251 -9.42 -12.13 11.45
C PHE A 251 -9.05 -13.55 11.02
N VAL A 252 -9.99 -14.20 10.32
CA VAL A 252 -9.77 -15.48 9.64
C VAL A 252 -10.11 -15.32 8.16
N CYS A 253 -9.14 -15.57 7.26
CA CYS A 253 -9.38 -15.53 5.82
C CYS A 253 -10.26 -16.71 5.38
N THR A 254 -11.35 -16.41 4.71
CA THR A 254 -12.25 -17.42 4.13
C THR A 254 -12.09 -17.55 2.62
N ASN A 255 -11.64 -16.49 1.95
CA ASN A 255 -11.38 -16.46 0.52
C ASN A 255 -10.30 -15.43 0.18
N ALA A 256 -9.37 -15.74 -0.74
CA ALA A 256 -8.41 -14.79 -1.26
C ALA A 256 -7.98 -15.16 -2.68
N TYR A 257 -7.82 -14.16 -3.56
CA TYR A 257 -7.37 -14.33 -4.93
C TYR A 257 -6.78 -13.05 -5.51
N ALA A 258 -5.96 -13.17 -6.56
CA ALA A 258 -5.50 -12.05 -7.36
C ALA A 258 -6.39 -11.89 -8.61
N ILE A 259 -6.76 -10.65 -8.94
CA ILE A 259 -7.57 -10.30 -10.12
C ILE A 259 -6.63 -10.15 -11.31
N ARG A 260 -6.36 -11.28 -11.99
CA ARG A 260 -5.29 -11.40 -13.00
C ARG A 260 -5.63 -10.81 -14.36
N ASP A 261 -6.87 -10.49 -14.62
CA ASP A 261 -7.36 -9.81 -15.83
C ASP A 261 -7.24 -8.29 -15.74
N SER A 262 -6.84 -7.73 -14.59
CA SER A 262 -6.55 -6.30 -14.44
C SER A 262 -5.44 -5.84 -15.39
N ARG A 263 -5.66 -4.67 -16.02
CA ARG A 263 -4.75 -4.01 -16.98
C ARG A 263 -4.37 -2.59 -16.60
N SER A 264 -4.92 -2.10 -15.51
CA SER A 264 -4.67 -0.72 -15.04
C SER A 264 -3.28 -0.56 -14.41
N SER A 265 -2.65 -1.67 -13.96
CA SER A 265 -1.30 -1.68 -13.36
C SER A 265 -0.46 -2.86 -13.85
N ASP A 266 0.81 -2.89 -13.49
CA ASP A 266 1.70 -4.05 -13.54
C ASP A 266 1.57 -4.93 -12.28
N HIS A 267 0.86 -4.49 -11.25
CA HIS A 267 0.37 -5.32 -10.17
C HIS A 267 -1.04 -5.82 -10.46
N PHE A 268 -1.43 -6.90 -9.79
CA PHE A 268 -2.80 -7.39 -9.75
C PHE A 268 -3.46 -6.98 -8.45
N PRO A 269 -4.72 -6.49 -8.46
CA PRO A 269 -5.47 -6.32 -7.22
C PRO A 269 -5.55 -7.65 -6.47
N VAL A 270 -5.26 -7.66 -5.18
CA VAL A 270 -5.36 -8.83 -4.31
C VAL A 270 -6.56 -8.65 -3.39
N PHE A 271 -7.55 -9.50 -3.58
CA PHE A 271 -8.79 -9.52 -2.81
C PHE A 271 -8.72 -10.57 -1.70
N ALA A 272 -9.31 -10.24 -0.54
CA ALA A 272 -9.57 -11.21 0.52
C ALA A 272 -10.90 -10.93 1.23
N THR A 273 -11.59 -12.00 1.65
CA THR A 273 -12.71 -11.97 2.60
C THR A 273 -12.20 -12.44 3.96
N LEU A 274 -12.29 -11.58 4.96
CA LEU A 274 -11.80 -11.76 6.31
C LEU A 274 -12.98 -11.82 7.27
N ARG A 275 -13.20 -12.95 7.96
CA ARG A 275 -14.23 -13.11 8.99
C ARG A 275 -13.72 -12.59 10.32
N TYR A 276 -14.59 -11.87 11.06
CA TYR A 276 -14.34 -11.30 12.39
C TYR A 276 -14.22 -12.34 13.50
#